data_46a6a2214546d62a186ef17575860632
#
_entry.id   46a6a2214546d62a186ef17575860632
#
_cell.length_a   1.000
_cell.length_b   1.000
_cell.length_c   1.000
_cell.angle_alpha   90.00
_cell.angle_beta   90.00
_cell.angle_gamma   90.00
#
_symmetry.space_group_name_H-M   'P 1'
#
loop_
_entity.id
_entity.type
_entity.pdbx_description
1 polymer ?
#
loop_
_entity_poly.entity_id
_entity_poly.type
_entity_poly.pdbx_seq_one_letter_code
_entity_poly.pdbx_strand_id
1 'polypeptide(L)'
;FVEWNDSFQAAARRKHIHFSFDSMPDTDYHTQADAEKLERIYFNLLANAFKFTPENGKVTVRLAALQKDGAPFFRFTVANTGSLISAEHIRSIFNRFYKIDRHHTGSGIGLALVKAFVEIHGGSISVESDERLGTVFTVDLPVRTCEEGACVVTAPMEESAPDRVDSLLREDEAENLNDPSKPSVLVIDDNADIRAYVHTLLNSEYSIIEAADGTEGIRKAMKYVPDVIISDVMMPGIDGIE
;
A
#
# COMPACT_ATOMS: atom_id res chain seq x y z
N PHE A 1 -1.44 13.87 -6.29
CA PHE A 1 -1.45 13.83 -4.80
C PHE A 1 -2.71 14.50 -4.22
N VAL A 2 -3.18 15.64 -4.73
CA VAL A 2 -4.38 16.31 -4.21
C VAL A 2 -5.60 15.39 -4.31
N GLU A 3 -5.86 14.84 -5.48
CA GLU A 3 -6.98 13.91 -5.73
C GLU A 3 -6.90 12.65 -4.85
N TRP A 4 -5.70 12.12 -4.64
CA TRP A 4 -5.49 10.94 -3.78
C TRP A 4 -5.82 11.22 -2.31
N ASN A 5 -5.58 12.44 -1.83
CA ASN A 5 -5.92 12.83 -0.45
C ASN A 5 -7.42 12.86 -0.18
N ASP A 6 -8.23 13.26 -1.16
CA ASP A 6 -9.69 13.33 -0.99
C ASP A 6 -10.28 11.95 -0.61
N SER A 7 -9.71 10.89 -1.16
CA SER A 7 -10.09 9.52 -0.85
C SER A 7 -9.84 9.14 0.62
N PHE A 8 -8.77 9.67 1.23
CA PHE A 8 -8.45 9.41 2.63
C PHE A 8 -9.23 10.29 3.62
N GLN A 9 -9.83 11.40 3.18
CA GLN A 9 -10.66 12.25 4.04
C GLN A 9 -11.89 11.50 4.60
N ALA A 10 -12.54 10.68 3.78
CA ALA A 10 -13.68 9.88 4.21
C ALA A 10 -13.25 8.84 5.27
N ALA A 11 -12.12 8.18 5.04
CA ALA A 11 -11.54 7.21 5.98
C ALA A 11 -11.13 7.85 7.30
N ALA A 12 -10.53 9.05 7.25
CA ALA A 12 -10.15 9.82 8.43
C ALA A 12 -11.36 10.13 9.32
N ARG A 13 -12.47 10.56 8.71
CA ARG A 13 -13.72 10.84 9.44
C ARG A 13 -14.28 9.60 10.12
N ARG A 14 -14.29 8.44 9.45
CA ARG A 14 -14.80 7.18 10.01
C ARG A 14 -13.97 6.67 11.17
N LYS A 15 -12.64 6.80 11.09
CA LYS A 15 -11.70 6.35 12.13
C LYS A 15 -11.43 7.44 13.18
N HIS A 16 -12.11 8.59 13.12
CA HIS A 16 -11.86 9.74 14.00
C HIS A 16 -10.39 10.18 14.05
N ILE A 17 -9.71 10.15 12.89
CA ILE A 17 -8.29 10.55 12.75
C ILE A 17 -8.22 11.96 12.18
N HIS A 18 -7.36 12.81 12.77
CA HIS A 18 -7.07 14.13 12.24
C HIS A 18 -6.11 14.01 11.05
N PHE A 19 -6.64 14.11 9.83
CA PHE A 19 -5.85 14.06 8.62
C PHE A 19 -5.57 15.47 8.09
N SER A 20 -4.29 15.78 7.81
CA SER A 20 -3.87 17.04 7.19
C SER A 20 -2.91 16.80 6.03
N PHE A 21 -3.08 17.61 4.99
CA PHE A 21 -2.24 17.62 3.81
C PHE A 21 -1.68 19.02 3.62
N ASP A 22 -0.35 19.16 3.71
CA ASP A 22 0.37 20.42 3.56
C ASP A 22 1.16 20.35 2.24
N SER A 23 0.74 21.06 1.21
CA SER A 23 1.50 21.24 -0.02
C SER A 23 2.23 22.60 0.00
N MET A 24 3.42 22.65 -0.60
CA MET A 24 4.09 23.92 -0.85
C MET A 24 3.39 24.67 -1.99
N PRO A 25 3.04 25.95 -1.80
CA PRO A 25 2.10 26.64 -2.70
C PRO A 25 2.62 27.05 -4.06
N ASP A 26 3.91 27.06 -4.37
CA ASP A 26 4.40 27.90 -5.49
C ASP A 26 5.39 27.25 -6.47
N THR A 27 5.39 25.93 -6.64
CA THR A 27 6.28 25.34 -7.64
C THR A 27 5.57 24.27 -8.45
N ASP A 28 5.20 24.62 -9.69
CA ASP A 28 4.80 23.66 -10.71
C ASP A 28 6.04 22.84 -11.12
N TYR A 29 6.18 21.65 -10.51
CA TYR A 29 7.19 20.69 -10.93
C TYR A 29 6.58 19.70 -11.91
N HIS A 30 7.07 19.70 -13.12
CA HIS A 30 6.83 18.63 -14.07
C HIS A 30 7.98 17.63 -13.96
N THR A 31 7.66 16.39 -13.64
CA THR A 31 8.66 15.31 -13.56
C THR A 31 8.18 14.08 -14.30
N GLN A 32 9.11 13.39 -14.94
CA GLN A 32 8.82 12.10 -15.54
C GLN A 32 8.83 11.01 -14.48
N ALA A 33 7.69 10.39 -14.24
CA ALA A 33 7.54 9.32 -13.27
C ALA A 33 6.43 8.36 -13.72
N ASP A 34 6.50 7.12 -13.23
CA ASP A 34 5.44 6.15 -13.38
C ASP A 34 4.32 6.48 -12.36
N ALA A 35 3.21 6.99 -12.86
CA ALA A 35 2.10 7.46 -12.01
C ALA A 35 1.49 6.33 -11.17
N GLU A 36 1.36 5.11 -11.73
CA GLU A 36 0.81 3.96 -11.03
C GLU A 36 1.72 3.52 -9.87
N LYS A 37 3.03 3.47 -10.09
CA LYS A 37 3.97 3.13 -9.02
C LYS A 37 4.02 4.22 -7.94
N LEU A 38 3.94 5.51 -8.33
CA LEU A 38 3.86 6.61 -7.36
C LEU A 38 2.58 6.53 -6.53
N GLU A 39 1.45 6.24 -7.15
CA GLU A 39 0.20 6.01 -6.45
C GLU A 39 0.33 4.87 -5.43
N ARG A 40 0.88 3.73 -5.85
CA ARG A 40 1.10 2.57 -4.96
C ARG A 40 2.04 2.88 -3.79
N ILE A 41 3.11 3.66 -4.00
CA ILE A 41 3.98 4.14 -2.91
C ILE A 41 3.15 4.95 -1.92
N TYR A 42 2.39 5.92 -2.42
CA TYR A 42 1.63 6.85 -1.61
C TYR A 42 0.53 6.16 -0.80
N PHE A 43 -0.27 5.32 -1.45
CA PHE A 43 -1.36 4.58 -0.81
C PHE A 43 -0.86 3.59 0.24
N ASN A 44 0.24 2.86 -0.02
CA ASN A 44 0.82 1.96 0.98
C ASN A 44 1.29 2.69 2.24
N LEU A 45 1.95 3.84 2.08
CA LEU A 45 2.41 4.62 3.24
C LEU A 45 1.24 5.20 4.03
N LEU A 46 0.22 5.72 3.34
CA LEU A 46 -0.98 6.25 4.00
C LEU A 46 -1.81 5.14 4.68
N ALA A 47 -2.04 4.01 4.01
CA ALA A 47 -2.74 2.88 4.61
C ALA A 47 -2.05 2.44 5.91
N ASN A 48 -0.71 2.32 5.91
CA ASN A 48 0.05 2.04 7.13
C ASN A 48 -0.13 3.13 8.19
N ALA A 49 -0.06 4.40 7.82
CA ALA A 49 -0.27 5.50 8.76
C ALA A 49 -1.66 5.44 9.40
N PHE A 50 -2.71 5.24 8.61
CA PHE A 50 -4.08 5.10 9.12
C PHE A 50 -4.30 3.83 9.95
N LYS A 51 -3.61 2.74 9.63
CA LYS A 51 -3.68 1.47 10.36
C LYS A 51 -3.12 1.60 11.77
N PHE A 52 -1.97 2.26 11.89
CA PHE A 52 -1.24 2.35 13.15
C PHE A 52 -1.52 3.63 13.95
N THR A 53 -2.43 4.47 13.47
CA THR A 53 -2.88 5.66 14.20
C THR A 53 -4.11 5.31 15.04
N PRO A 54 -4.09 5.55 16.36
CA PRO A 54 -5.24 5.34 17.21
C PRO A 54 -6.35 6.37 16.92
N GLU A 55 -7.54 6.09 17.42
CA GLU A 55 -8.65 7.06 17.41
C GLU A 55 -8.22 8.40 18.04
N ASN A 56 -8.63 9.50 17.45
CA ASN A 56 -8.21 10.87 17.78
C ASN A 56 -6.71 11.15 17.55
N GLY A 57 -5.99 10.24 16.93
CA GLY A 57 -4.62 10.46 16.49
C GLY A 57 -4.54 11.36 15.26
N LYS A 58 -3.31 11.61 14.80
CA LYS A 58 -3.05 12.51 13.68
C LYS A 58 -2.23 11.82 12.59
N VAL A 59 -2.65 12.01 11.33
CA VAL A 59 -1.87 11.67 10.12
C VAL A 59 -1.62 12.96 9.35
N THR A 60 -0.38 13.23 8.99
CA THR A 60 0.02 14.42 8.23
C THR A 60 0.83 14.03 7.03
N VAL A 61 0.45 14.52 5.87
CA VAL A 61 1.25 14.43 4.64
C VAL A 61 1.81 15.81 4.33
N ARG A 62 3.09 15.87 3.97
CA ARG A 62 3.75 17.11 3.53
C ARG A 62 4.49 16.88 2.23
N LEU A 63 4.35 17.83 1.32
CA LEU A 63 5.10 17.88 0.08
C LEU A 63 6.11 19.03 0.16
N ALA A 64 7.33 18.79 -0.29
CA ALA A 64 8.39 19.78 -0.33
C ALA A 64 9.28 19.60 -1.55
N ALA A 65 9.73 20.71 -2.12
CA ALA A 65 10.83 20.72 -3.06
C ALA A 65 12.14 20.91 -2.31
N LEU A 66 13.18 20.21 -2.72
CA LEU A 66 14.51 20.38 -2.15
C LEU A 66 15.59 20.20 -3.22
N GLN A 67 16.79 20.62 -2.91
CA GLN A 67 17.96 20.34 -3.73
C GLN A 67 18.93 19.44 -2.98
N LYS A 68 19.42 18.39 -3.65
CA LYS A 68 20.47 17.52 -3.17
C LYS A 68 21.59 17.50 -4.20
N ASP A 69 22.80 17.85 -3.77
CA ASP A 69 24.00 17.90 -4.64
C ASP A 69 23.80 18.72 -5.92
N GLY A 70 23.00 19.81 -5.83
CA GLY A 70 22.67 20.67 -6.96
C GLY A 70 21.58 20.14 -7.89
N ALA A 71 21.03 18.95 -7.65
CA ALA A 71 19.91 18.39 -8.38
C ALA A 71 18.57 18.63 -7.68
N PRO A 72 17.49 18.95 -8.42
CA PRO A 72 16.18 19.13 -7.82
C PRO A 72 15.56 17.77 -7.41
N PHE A 73 14.98 17.74 -6.23
CA PHE A 73 14.26 16.62 -5.68
C PHE A 73 12.87 17.04 -5.20
N PHE A 74 11.95 16.11 -5.28
CA PHE A 74 10.64 16.19 -4.67
C PHE A 74 10.61 15.28 -3.44
N ARG A 75 10.23 15.84 -2.30
CA ARG A 75 10.06 15.10 -1.05
C ARG A 75 8.60 15.04 -0.67
N PHE A 76 8.13 13.87 -0.29
CA PHE A 76 6.92 13.78 0.49
C PHE A 76 7.15 13.00 1.78
N THR A 77 6.49 13.43 2.83
CA THR A 77 6.51 12.78 4.14
C THR A 77 5.11 12.37 4.55
N VAL A 78 5.02 11.18 5.13
CA VAL A 78 3.81 10.68 5.78
C VAL A 78 4.14 10.47 7.24
N ALA A 79 3.53 11.26 8.10
CA ALA A 79 3.74 11.22 9.55
C ALA A 79 2.46 10.77 10.25
N ASN A 80 2.58 9.90 11.23
CA ASN A 80 1.46 9.48 12.06
C ASN A 80 1.83 9.44 13.54
N THR A 81 0.88 9.82 14.40
CA THR A 81 0.98 9.60 15.86
C THR A 81 0.51 8.19 16.21
N GLY A 82 0.97 7.66 17.32
CA GLY A 82 0.52 6.36 17.84
C GLY A 82 1.66 5.37 17.95
N SER A 83 1.57 4.23 17.29
CA SER A 83 2.54 3.15 17.43
C SER A 83 3.94 3.56 16.99
N LEU A 84 4.92 3.32 17.87
CA LEU A 84 6.33 3.59 17.60
C LEU A 84 7.02 2.35 17.04
N ILE A 85 7.99 2.59 16.17
CA ILE A 85 8.86 1.56 15.62
C ILE A 85 10.20 1.61 16.36
N SER A 86 10.57 0.53 17.04
CA SER A 86 11.86 0.48 17.75
C SER A 86 13.04 0.54 16.76
N ALA A 87 14.19 1.01 17.22
CA ALA A 87 15.40 1.12 16.41
C ALA A 87 15.86 -0.23 15.80
N GLU A 88 15.52 -1.33 16.45
CA GLU A 88 15.79 -2.68 15.95
C GLU A 88 14.91 -2.99 14.72
N HIS A 89 13.63 -2.65 14.78
CA HIS A 89 12.69 -2.89 13.70
C HIS A 89 12.90 -1.95 12.52
N ILE A 90 13.28 -0.69 12.74
CA ILE A 90 13.54 0.31 11.69
C ILE A 90 14.44 -0.24 10.58
N ARG A 91 15.46 -1.03 10.94
CA ARG A 91 16.41 -1.61 9.98
C ARG A 91 15.79 -2.69 9.08
N SER A 92 14.72 -3.30 9.54
CA SER A 92 14.13 -4.50 8.93
C SER A 92 12.76 -4.30 8.31
N ILE A 93 12.05 -3.18 8.59
CA ILE A 93 10.67 -2.97 8.12
C ILE A 93 10.52 -2.93 6.60
N PHE A 94 11.60 -2.67 5.86
CA PHE A 94 11.62 -2.70 4.40
C PHE A 94 12.01 -4.09 3.82
N ASN A 95 12.29 -5.08 4.68
CA ASN A 95 12.54 -6.44 4.21
C ASN A 95 11.20 -7.12 3.86
N ARG A 96 11.23 -7.97 2.83
CA ARG A 96 10.05 -8.75 2.43
C ARG A 96 9.60 -9.65 3.57
N PHE A 97 8.30 -9.75 3.78
CA PHE A 97 7.65 -10.59 4.82
C PHE A 97 7.97 -10.20 6.26
N TYR A 98 8.62 -9.05 6.47
CA TYR A 98 8.93 -8.59 7.80
C TYR A 98 7.70 -7.99 8.48
N LYS A 99 7.39 -8.46 9.68
CA LYS A 99 6.32 -7.95 10.55
C LYS A 99 6.90 -7.70 11.93
N ILE A 100 6.55 -6.59 12.55
CA ILE A 100 6.96 -6.26 13.93
C ILE A 100 6.25 -7.20 14.90
N ASP A 101 4.98 -7.49 14.64
CA ASP A 101 4.18 -8.43 15.40
C ASP A 101 3.49 -9.40 14.42
N ARG A 102 3.57 -10.70 14.72
CA ARG A 102 2.95 -11.75 13.91
C ARG A 102 1.42 -11.69 13.95
N HIS A 103 0.86 -11.05 14.98
CA HIS A 103 -0.59 -10.88 15.14
C HIS A 103 -1.15 -9.67 14.39
N HIS A 104 -0.30 -8.78 13.86
CA HIS A 104 -0.77 -7.68 13.03
C HIS A 104 -1.01 -8.16 11.59
N THR A 105 -2.21 -7.88 11.10
CA THR A 105 -2.67 -8.15 9.74
C THR A 105 -1.80 -7.47 8.69
N GLY A 106 -1.60 -8.13 7.55
CA GLY A 106 -0.83 -7.63 6.40
C GLY A 106 0.28 -8.57 5.97
N SER A 107 0.57 -8.61 4.67
CA SER A 107 1.54 -9.54 4.05
C SER A 107 3.01 -9.28 4.42
N GLY A 108 3.34 -8.11 5.00
CA GLY A 108 4.75 -7.69 5.18
C GLY A 108 5.47 -7.35 3.87
N ILE A 109 4.73 -7.19 2.75
CA ILE A 109 5.29 -6.88 1.43
C ILE A 109 5.18 -5.38 1.11
N GLY A 110 4.18 -4.67 1.65
CA GLY A 110 3.88 -3.29 1.28
C GLY A 110 5.07 -2.34 1.36
N LEU A 111 5.79 -2.30 2.47
CA LEU A 111 6.97 -1.43 2.64
C LEU A 111 8.17 -1.88 1.79
N ALA A 112 8.34 -3.19 1.57
CA ALA A 112 9.38 -3.70 0.66
C ALA A 112 9.11 -3.27 -0.79
N LEU A 113 7.84 -3.30 -1.21
CA LEU A 113 7.41 -2.84 -2.52
C LEU A 113 7.58 -1.33 -2.68
N VAL A 114 7.20 -0.55 -1.64
CA VAL A 114 7.45 0.90 -1.60
C VAL A 114 8.92 1.20 -1.82
N LYS A 115 9.81 0.53 -1.09
CA LYS A 115 11.26 0.71 -1.25
C LYS A 115 11.71 0.40 -2.68
N ALA A 116 11.29 -0.74 -3.25
CA ALA A 116 11.64 -1.13 -4.61
C ALA A 116 11.16 -0.09 -5.64
N PHE A 117 9.94 0.41 -5.52
CA PHE A 117 9.42 1.43 -6.44
C PHE A 117 10.15 2.78 -6.30
N VAL A 118 10.48 3.19 -5.08
CA VAL A 118 11.29 4.40 -4.84
C VAL A 118 12.68 4.26 -5.48
N GLU A 119 13.33 3.10 -5.32
CA GLU A 119 14.64 2.81 -5.91
C GLU A 119 14.61 2.78 -7.44
N ILE A 120 13.56 2.22 -8.06
CA ILE A 120 13.36 2.25 -9.53
C ILE A 120 13.27 3.69 -10.05
N HIS A 121 12.68 4.62 -9.28
CA HIS A 121 12.63 6.04 -9.62
C HIS A 121 13.96 6.77 -9.35
N GLY A 122 14.98 6.08 -8.82
CA GLY A 122 16.25 6.68 -8.43
C GLY A 122 16.17 7.51 -7.14
N GLY A 123 15.15 7.26 -6.34
CA GLY A 123 14.88 7.94 -5.08
C GLY A 123 15.41 7.22 -3.86
N SER A 124 15.06 7.74 -2.70
CA SER A 124 15.36 7.14 -1.40
C SER A 124 14.18 7.23 -0.44
N ILE A 125 14.05 6.22 0.42
CA ILE A 125 13.06 6.20 1.50
C ILE A 125 13.76 6.01 2.84
N SER A 126 13.29 6.74 3.85
CA SER A 126 13.74 6.60 5.24
C SER A 126 12.55 6.63 6.19
N VAL A 127 12.78 6.18 7.41
CA VAL A 127 11.79 6.22 8.50
C VAL A 127 12.47 6.68 9.78
N GLU A 128 11.78 7.54 10.50
CA GLU A 128 12.14 7.98 11.86
C GLU A 128 10.92 7.73 12.75
N SER A 129 11.18 7.28 13.98
CA SER A 129 10.09 7.01 14.93
C SER A 129 10.56 7.30 16.35
N ASP A 130 9.90 8.27 17.00
CA ASP A 130 10.14 8.65 18.38
C ASP A 130 8.84 9.13 19.06
N GLU A 131 8.85 9.24 20.39
CA GLU A 131 7.66 9.63 21.18
C GLU A 131 7.16 11.05 20.86
N ARG A 132 8.02 11.94 20.37
CA ARG A 132 7.67 13.33 20.10
C ARG A 132 7.07 13.50 18.70
N LEU A 133 7.64 12.82 17.71
CA LEU A 133 7.28 12.96 16.30
C LEU A 133 6.26 11.91 15.84
N GLY A 134 6.13 10.80 16.60
CA GLY A 134 5.44 9.61 16.11
C GLY A 134 6.31 8.87 15.10
N THR A 135 5.71 8.27 14.10
CA THR A 135 6.42 7.61 12.99
C THR A 135 6.33 8.49 11.74
N VAL A 136 7.48 8.75 11.11
CA VAL A 136 7.59 9.60 9.92
C VAL A 136 8.32 8.85 8.83
N PHE A 137 7.63 8.55 7.74
CA PHE A 137 8.22 8.06 6.50
C PHE A 137 8.55 9.24 5.60
N THR A 138 9.77 9.26 5.06
CA THR A 138 10.25 10.28 4.13
C THR A 138 10.68 9.64 2.83
N VAL A 139 10.11 10.10 1.71
CA VAL A 139 10.44 9.68 0.36
C VAL A 139 11.00 10.86 -0.41
N ASP A 140 12.18 10.71 -0.99
CA ASP A 140 12.82 11.67 -1.87
C ASP A 140 12.93 11.10 -3.28
N LEU A 141 12.39 11.78 -4.25
CA LEU A 141 12.43 11.40 -5.66
C LEU A 141 13.12 12.49 -6.47
N PRO A 142 14.05 12.14 -7.38
CA PRO A 142 14.68 13.12 -8.28
C PRO A 142 13.63 13.70 -9.23
N VAL A 143 13.65 15.01 -9.43
CA VAL A 143 12.85 15.69 -10.45
C VAL A 143 13.57 15.52 -11.78
N ARG A 144 12.96 14.76 -12.69
CA ARG A 144 13.45 14.60 -14.07
C ARG A 144 12.63 15.52 -14.96
N THR A 145 13.24 16.57 -15.47
CA THR A 145 12.58 17.47 -16.42
C THR A 145 12.36 16.77 -17.76
N CYS A 146 11.14 16.83 -18.26
CA CYS A 146 10.86 16.43 -19.63
C CYS A 146 11.30 17.54 -20.58
N GLU A 147 11.86 17.19 -21.74
CA GLU A 147 11.96 18.14 -22.86
C GLU A 147 10.54 18.50 -23.29
N GLU A 148 10.31 19.79 -23.62
CA GLU A 148 8.99 20.27 -24.00
C GLU A 148 8.43 19.45 -25.17
N GLY A 149 7.30 18.78 -24.95
CA GLY A 149 6.59 18.00 -25.96
C GLY A 149 6.51 16.47 -25.69
N ALA A 150 7.24 15.91 -24.72
CA ALA A 150 7.28 14.47 -24.46
C ALA A 150 6.44 14.01 -23.25
N CYS A 151 5.77 14.91 -22.55
CA CYS A 151 4.94 14.56 -21.39
C CYS A 151 3.57 14.04 -21.81
N VAL A 152 3.42 12.72 -21.90
CA VAL A 152 2.10 12.08 -21.99
C VAL A 152 1.62 11.87 -20.55
N VAL A 153 0.65 12.68 -20.13
CA VAL A 153 -0.11 12.40 -18.91
C VAL A 153 -1.06 11.25 -19.24
N THR A 154 -0.67 10.02 -18.91
CA THR A 154 -1.63 8.92 -18.91
C THR A 154 -2.54 9.12 -17.70
N ALA A 155 -3.83 9.34 -17.96
CA ALA A 155 -4.84 9.40 -16.93
C ALA A 155 -4.83 8.08 -16.11
N PRO A 156 -5.05 8.14 -14.79
CA PRO A 156 -5.22 6.94 -13.96
C PRO A 156 -6.40 6.12 -14.49
N MET A 157 -6.29 4.79 -14.45
CA MET A 157 -7.42 3.91 -14.76
C MET A 157 -8.61 4.24 -13.84
N GLU A 158 -9.81 4.25 -14.44
CA GLU A 158 -11.08 4.64 -13.84
C GLU A 158 -11.64 3.63 -12.80
N GLU A 159 -10.90 3.31 -11.76
CA GLU A 159 -11.52 2.84 -10.54
C GLU A 159 -11.60 4.02 -9.57
N SER A 160 -12.80 4.33 -9.08
CA SER A 160 -13.01 5.47 -8.19
C SER A 160 -12.11 5.37 -6.95
N ALA A 161 -11.26 6.36 -6.73
CA ALA A 161 -10.30 6.41 -5.64
C ALA A 161 -10.89 6.14 -4.23
N PRO A 162 -12.18 6.48 -3.93
CA PRO A 162 -12.84 6.13 -2.67
C PRO A 162 -12.94 4.62 -2.43
N ASP A 163 -13.24 3.83 -3.46
CA ASP A 163 -13.41 2.38 -3.32
C ASP A 163 -12.06 1.68 -3.06
N ARG A 164 -10.97 2.21 -3.62
CA ARG A 164 -9.60 1.70 -3.37
C ARG A 164 -9.13 1.92 -1.94
N VAL A 165 -9.38 3.10 -1.37
CA VAL A 165 -9.03 3.39 0.03
C VAL A 165 -9.84 2.52 0.96
N ASP A 166 -11.13 2.38 0.68
CA ASP A 166 -12.03 1.55 1.48
C ASP A 166 -11.62 0.07 1.43
N SER A 167 -11.22 -0.43 0.26
CA SER A 167 -10.72 -1.81 0.12
C SER A 167 -9.42 -2.01 0.91
N LEU A 168 -8.46 -1.08 0.81
CA LEU A 168 -7.20 -1.15 1.55
C LEU A 168 -7.39 -1.08 3.08
N LEU A 169 -8.40 -0.36 3.55
CA LEU A 169 -8.68 -0.21 4.99
C LEU A 169 -9.62 -1.30 5.53
N ARG A 170 -10.55 -1.82 4.69
CA ARG A 170 -11.46 -2.92 5.06
C ARG A 170 -10.84 -4.29 4.93
N GLU A 171 -9.88 -4.47 4.03
CA GLU A 171 -9.16 -5.73 3.89
C GLU A 171 -8.44 -6.11 5.19
N ASP A 172 -8.05 -5.13 5.99
CA ASP A 172 -7.50 -5.37 7.33
C ASP A 172 -8.56 -5.80 8.37
N GLU A 173 -9.84 -5.46 8.17
CA GLU A 173 -10.93 -5.86 9.06
C GLU A 173 -11.49 -7.25 8.73
N ALA A 174 -11.43 -7.67 7.46
CA ALA A 174 -11.86 -9.00 7.02
C ALA A 174 -10.82 -10.11 7.32
N GLU A 175 -9.56 -9.74 7.56
CA GLU A 175 -8.47 -10.70 7.83
C GLU A 175 -8.51 -11.34 9.22
N ASN A 176 -9.40 -10.92 10.11
CA ASN A 176 -9.58 -11.55 11.44
C ASN A 176 -10.17 -12.98 11.39
N LEU A 177 -10.37 -13.54 10.20
CA LEU A 177 -10.88 -14.91 10.01
C LEU A 177 -9.76 -15.93 9.75
N ASN A 178 -8.51 -15.50 9.59
CA ASN A 178 -7.41 -16.41 9.29
C ASN A 178 -6.62 -16.75 10.57
N ASP A 179 -6.65 -18.01 10.95
CA ASP A 179 -5.83 -18.54 12.02
C ASP A 179 -4.36 -18.56 11.57
N PRO A 180 -3.46 -17.75 12.17
CA PRO A 180 -2.07 -17.66 11.74
C PRO A 180 -1.26 -18.95 12.03
N SER A 181 -1.85 -19.92 12.71
CA SER A 181 -1.25 -21.24 12.95
C SER A 181 -1.48 -22.22 11.80
N LYS A 182 -2.40 -21.91 10.86
CA LYS A 182 -2.75 -22.78 9.73
C LYS A 182 -2.03 -22.32 8.44
N PRO A 183 -1.59 -23.26 7.60
CA PRO A 183 -1.11 -22.91 6.26
C PRO A 183 -2.19 -22.21 5.44
N SER A 184 -1.81 -21.27 4.58
CA SER A 184 -2.72 -20.45 3.79
C SER A 184 -2.89 -20.99 2.38
N VAL A 185 -4.14 -21.02 1.90
CA VAL A 185 -4.49 -21.46 0.55
C VAL A 185 -5.27 -20.36 -0.15
N LEU A 186 -4.80 -19.90 -1.31
CA LEU A 186 -5.54 -19.01 -2.19
C LEU A 186 -6.32 -19.84 -3.22
N VAL A 187 -7.62 -19.64 -3.26
CA VAL A 187 -8.54 -20.30 -4.21
C VAL A 187 -9.01 -19.24 -5.22
N ILE A 188 -8.71 -19.47 -6.50
CA ILE A 188 -9.05 -18.58 -7.62
C ILE A 188 -10.00 -19.31 -8.56
N ASP A 189 -11.23 -18.87 -8.65
CA ASP A 189 -12.26 -19.48 -9.48
C ASP A 189 -13.37 -18.44 -9.73
N ASP A 190 -13.92 -18.34 -10.94
CA ASP A 190 -14.99 -17.40 -11.25
C ASP A 190 -16.35 -17.86 -10.70
N ASN A 191 -16.48 -19.16 -10.42
CA ASN A 191 -17.69 -19.75 -9.86
C ASN A 191 -17.71 -19.69 -8.33
N ALA A 192 -18.60 -18.88 -7.77
CA ALA A 192 -18.77 -18.72 -6.33
C ALA A 192 -19.12 -20.02 -5.58
N ASP A 193 -19.85 -20.95 -6.23
CA ASP A 193 -20.24 -22.23 -5.62
C ASP A 193 -19.02 -23.16 -5.47
N ILE A 194 -18.10 -23.12 -6.44
CA ILE A 194 -16.85 -23.87 -6.36
C ILE A 194 -15.96 -23.31 -5.26
N ARG A 195 -15.81 -21.98 -5.15
CA ARG A 195 -15.05 -21.36 -4.06
C ARG A 195 -15.62 -21.76 -2.70
N ALA A 196 -16.95 -21.64 -2.51
CA ALA A 196 -17.62 -22.03 -1.27
C ALA A 196 -17.44 -23.52 -0.95
N TYR A 197 -17.46 -24.38 -1.95
CA TYR A 197 -17.23 -25.80 -1.78
C TYR A 197 -15.79 -26.10 -1.32
N VAL A 198 -14.79 -25.52 -1.99
CA VAL A 198 -13.37 -25.68 -1.59
C VAL A 198 -13.12 -25.10 -0.20
N HIS A 199 -13.71 -23.95 0.10
CA HIS A 199 -13.68 -23.37 1.44
C HIS A 199 -14.21 -24.33 2.50
N THR A 200 -15.36 -24.93 2.27
CA THR A 200 -15.97 -25.88 3.21
C THR A 200 -15.11 -27.13 3.44
N LEU A 201 -14.42 -27.58 2.41
CA LEU A 201 -13.55 -28.75 2.50
C LEU A 201 -12.26 -28.49 3.28
N LEU A 202 -11.67 -27.31 3.11
CA LEU A 202 -10.30 -27.02 3.56
C LEU A 202 -10.22 -26.14 4.82
N ASN A 203 -11.27 -25.42 5.21
CA ASN A 203 -11.23 -24.45 6.31
C ASN A 203 -10.89 -25.04 7.69
N SER A 204 -11.05 -26.35 7.87
CA SER A 204 -10.67 -27.01 9.12
C SER A 204 -9.16 -27.06 9.34
N GLU A 205 -8.38 -27.21 8.26
CA GLU A 205 -6.93 -27.41 8.31
C GLU A 205 -6.14 -26.22 7.75
N TYR A 206 -6.75 -25.41 6.86
CA TYR A 206 -6.12 -24.33 6.15
C TYR A 206 -6.83 -23.00 6.38
N SER A 207 -6.08 -21.93 6.21
CA SER A 207 -6.59 -20.56 6.14
C SER A 207 -6.89 -20.23 4.68
N ILE A 208 -8.17 -20.03 4.34
CA ILE A 208 -8.60 -19.91 2.94
C ILE A 208 -8.73 -18.44 2.54
N ILE A 209 -8.08 -18.09 1.44
CA ILE A 209 -8.18 -16.80 0.75
C ILE A 209 -8.91 -17.07 -0.56
N GLU A 210 -9.94 -16.31 -0.88
CA GLU A 210 -10.72 -16.49 -2.11
C GLU A 210 -10.47 -15.34 -3.10
N ALA A 211 -10.47 -15.64 -4.41
CA ALA A 211 -10.46 -14.65 -5.48
C ALA A 211 -11.44 -15.07 -6.59
N ALA A 212 -12.15 -14.11 -7.15
CA ALA A 212 -13.19 -14.35 -8.14
C ALA A 212 -12.68 -14.33 -9.60
N ASP A 213 -11.46 -13.87 -9.83
CA ASP A 213 -10.82 -13.82 -11.14
C ASP A 213 -9.29 -13.82 -11.01
N GLY A 214 -8.60 -13.98 -12.16
CA GLY A 214 -7.14 -14.03 -12.20
C GLY A 214 -6.47 -12.74 -11.73
N THR A 215 -7.07 -11.58 -12.03
CA THR A 215 -6.54 -10.26 -11.61
C THR A 215 -6.58 -10.11 -10.09
N GLU A 216 -7.70 -10.46 -9.48
CA GLU A 216 -7.86 -10.50 -8.04
C GLU A 216 -6.94 -11.55 -7.41
N GLY A 217 -6.81 -12.72 -8.08
CA GLY A 217 -5.92 -13.80 -7.68
C GLY A 217 -4.46 -13.36 -7.60
N ILE A 218 -3.93 -12.72 -8.65
CA ILE A 218 -2.57 -12.19 -8.69
C ILE A 218 -2.37 -11.15 -7.57
N ARG A 219 -3.32 -10.23 -7.42
CA ARG A 219 -3.28 -9.20 -6.37
C ARG A 219 -3.21 -9.83 -4.98
N LYS A 220 -4.06 -10.84 -4.71
CA LYS A 220 -4.11 -11.55 -3.42
C LYS A 220 -2.90 -12.45 -3.21
N ALA A 221 -2.41 -13.12 -4.25
CA ALA A 221 -1.17 -13.90 -4.18
C ALA A 221 0.03 -13.03 -3.79
N MET A 222 0.16 -11.85 -4.40
CA MET A 222 1.22 -10.89 -4.07
C MET A 222 1.06 -10.28 -2.68
N LYS A 223 -0.17 -10.10 -2.23
CA LYS A 223 -0.47 -9.49 -0.92
C LYS A 223 -0.29 -10.48 0.22
N TYR A 224 -0.84 -11.67 0.11
CA TYR A 224 -0.93 -12.63 1.21
C TYR A 224 0.17 -13.70 1.18
N VAL A 225 0.78 -13.93 0.01
CA VAL A 225 1.83 -14.93 -0.20
C VAL A 225 1.40 -16.29 0.35
N PRO A 226 0.32 -16.86 -0.20
CA PRO A 226 -0.22 -18.12 0.28
C PRO A 226 0.79 -19.26 0.11
N ASP A 227 0.70 -20.25 1.00
CA ASP A 227 1.53 -21.46 0.90
C ASP A 227 1.16 -22.30 -0.32
N VAL A 228 -0.12 -22.25 -0.74
CA VAL A 228 -0.66 -22.97 -1.89
C VAL A 228 -1.63 -22.09 -2.66
N ILE A 229 -1.61 -22.17 -4.00
CA ILE A 229 -2.60 -21.53 -4.88
C ILE A 229 -3.34 -22.64 -5.62
N ILE A 230 -4.67 -22.61 -5.57
CA ILE A 230 -5.58 -23.44 -6.35
C ILE A 230 -6.28 -22.49 -7.34
N SER A 231 -6.05 -22.64 -8.63
CA SER A 231 -6.63 -21.77 -9.65
C SER A 231 -7.35 -22.60 -10.70
N ASP A 232 -8.56 -22.15 -11.10
CA ASP A 232 -9.12 -22.60 -12.36
C ASP A 232 -8.26 -22.07 -13.51
N VAL A 233 -8.14 -22.87 -14.57
CA VAL A 233 -7.38 -22.55 -15.78
C VAL A 233 -8.23 -21.75 -16.77
N MET A 234 -9.56 -21.95 -16.78
CA MET A 234 -10.46 -21.36 -17.77
C MET A 234 -11.34 -20.25 -17.16
N MET A 235 -10.73 -19.14 -16.84
CA MET A 235 -11.45 -17.95 -16.34
C MET A 235 -11.53 -16.85 -17.40
N PRO A 236 -12.58 -16.01 -17.41
CA PRO A 236 -12.63 -14.81 -18.25
C PRO A 236 -11.53 -13.81 -17.87
N GLY A 237 -10.77 -13.32 -18.85
CA GLY A 237 -9.72 -12.33 -18.64
C GLY A 237 -8.32 -12.97 -18.55
N ILE A 238 -7.63 -12.83 -17.43
CA ILE A 238 -6.35 -13.48 -17.16
C ILE A 238 -6.65 -14.92 -16.73
N ASP A 239 -6.13 -15.89 -17.49
CA ASP A 239 -6.30 -17.31 -17.16
C ASP A 239 -5.30 -17.77 -16.08
N GLY A 240 -5.52 -18.99 -15.55
CA GLY A 240 -4.69 -19.54 -14.47
C GLY A 240 -3.27 -19.98 -14.89
N ILE A 241 -2.86 -19.71 -16.15
CA ILE A 241 -1.54 -20.07 -16.71
C ILE A 241 -0.66 -18.84 -16.92
N GLU A 242 -1.24 -17.64 -17.14
CA GLU A 242 -0.53 -16.36 -17.24
C GLU A 242 -0.14 -15.82 -15.86
#